data_17f79905fcd2e4c4612527342dfc1489
#
_entry.id   17f79905fcd2e4c4612527342dfc1489
#
_cell.length_a   1.000
_cell.length_b   1.000
_cell.length_c   1.000
_cell.angle_alpha   90.00
_cell.angle_beta   90.00
_cell.angle_gamma   90.00
#
_symmetry.space_group_name_H-M   'P 1'
#
loop_
_entity.id
_entity.type
_entity.pdbx_description
1 polymer ?
#
loop_
_entity_poly.entity_id
_entity_poly.type
_entity_poly.pdbx_seq_one_letter_code
_entity_poly.pdbx_strand_id
1 'polypeptide(L)'
;MHLMRFTATFYAVYVNLSKPGLGYDEEDNNFHDKKQNHMVDVPDVGFLFPAFNKRSADEDMALFYTKDVSEFEDGLIDCLLDCAVPLPAKQQKETFTSLVNETLGEEADLEIVKNIHENLEQIIEEKKQESPAPVMLDKTEMKDLLEKSGVKEEKLENFEEHFEMAAGEHGKLVASNVSSGKKFEVKTPDVVIKINSDKTDIVSTQVIDGRQCLVIQIDERLEVNGISVNPDTGEVIDRTAEGYVEE
;
A
#
# COMPACT_ATOMS: atom_id res chain seq x y z
N MET A 1 -43.55 9.11 -19.19
CA MET A 1 -42.72 8.91 -17.98
C MET A 1 -42.77 7.42 -17.65
N HIS A 2 -41.80 6.65 -18.21
CA HIS A 2 -41.74 5.20 -17.99
C HIS A 2 -40.88 4.96 -16.75
N LEU A 3 -41.50 4.51 -15.68
CA LEU A 3 -40.80 4.02 -14.51
C LEU A 3 -40.22 2.65 -14.89
N MET A 4 -38.94 2.60 -15.26
CA MET A 4 -38.19 1.34 -15.25
C MET A 4 -37.98 0.91 -13.80
N ARG A 5 -38.75 -0.09 -13.36
CA ARG A 5 -38.45 -0.82 -12.13
C ARG A 5 -37.25 -1.72 -12.41
N PHE A 6 -36.08 -1.30 -12.01
CA PHE A 6 -34.94 -2.21 -11.86
C PHE A 6 -35.21 -3.12 -10.66
N THR A 7 -35.60 -4.33 -10.89
CA THR A 7 -35.52 -5.38 -9.87
C THR A 7 -34.07 -5.85 -9.83
N ALA A 8 -33.26 -5.24 -9.00
CA ALA A 8 -31.92 -5.75 -8.75
C ALA A 8 -32.06 -7.09 -7.99
N THR A 9 -31.64 -8.16 -8.62
CA THR A 9 -31.57 -9.49 -7.98
C THR A 9 -30.24 -9.57 -7.27
N PHE A 10 -30.26 -9.65 -5.95
CA PHE A 10 -29.07 -9.81 -5.13
C PHE A 10 -28.77 -11.27 -4.90
N TYR A 11 -27.51 -11.65 -5.05
CA TYR A 11 -27.01 -12.95 -4.72
C TYR A 11 -26.03 -12.83 -3.56
N ALA A 12 -26.36 -13.43 -2.42
CA ALA A 12 -25.45 -13.59 -1.31
C ALA A 12 -25.25 -15.09 -1.09
N VAL A 13 -24.01 -15.54 -1.18
CA VAL A 13 -23.65 -16.95 -0.98
C VAL A 13 -22.56 -17.03 0.07
N TYR A 14 -22.71 -17.98 0.99
CA TYR A 14 -21.72 -18.27 2.02
C TYR A 14 -21.40 -19.76 1.96
N VAL A 15 -20.13 -20.09 1.97
CA VAL A 15 -19.64 -21.45 2.05
C VAL A 15 -19.11 -21.68 3.46
N ASN A 16 -19.71 -22.63 4.16
CA ASN A 16 -19.30 -23.03 5.49
C ASN A 16 -18.75 -24.45 5.44
N LEU A 17 -17.52 -24.64 5.90
CA LEU A 17 -16.99 -25.96 6.17
C LEU A 17 -17.51 -26.42 7.53
N SER A 18 -18.22 -27.54 7.53
CA SER A 18 -18.69 -28.11 8.79
C SER A 18 -17.57 -28.93 9.45
N LYS A 19 -17.35 -28.68 10.74
CA LYS A 19 -16.39 -29.42 11.57
C LYS A 19 -17.13 -30.38 12.48
N PRO A 20 -16.58 -31.57 12.74
CA PRO A 20 -17.17 -32.46 13.73
C PRO A 20 -17.17 -31.76 15.10
N GLY A 21 -18.31 -31.72 15.75
CA GLY A 21 -18.43 -31.19 17.12
C GLY A 21 -17.90 -32.18 18.15
N LEU A 22 -17.26 -31.70 19.20
CA LEU A 22 -16.90 -32.51 20.35
C LEU A 22 -18.13 -32.81 21.19
N GLY A 23 -18.33 -34.06 21.54
CA GLY A 23 -19.35 -34.50 22.47
C GLY A 23 -18.70 -35.18 23.65
N TYR A 24 -19.20 -34.87 24.85
CA TYR A 24 -18.78 -35.57 26.04
C TYR A 24 -19.48 -36.93 26.10
N ASP A 25 -18.73 -37.99 26.36
CA ASP A 25 -19.22 -39.34 26.57
C ASP A 25 -19.10 -39.70 28.08
N GLU A 26 -20.25 -40.01 28.70
CA GLU A 26 -20.32 -40.32 30.11
C GLU A 26 -19.79 -41.72 30.43
N GLU A 27 -19.72 -42.63 29.46
CA GLU A 27 -19.26 -44.00 29.68
C GLU A 27 -17.75 -44.08 29.89
N ASP A 28 -16.99 -43.33 29.11
CA ASP A 28 -15.52 -43.29 29.20
C ASP A 28 -14.99 -41.98 29.83
N ASN A 29 -15.87 -41.06 30.20
CA ASN A 29 -15.58 -39.78 30.85
C ASN A 29 -14.62 -38.90 30.03
N ASN A 30 -14.81 -38.91 28.70
CA ASN A 30 -13.93 -38.18 27.77
C ASN A 30 -14.71 -37.45 26.68
N PHE A 31 -14.05 -36.62 25.91
CA PHE A 31 -14.62 -35.94 24.76
C PHE A 31 -14.24 -36.66 23.46
N HIS A 32 -15.24 -36.96 22.66
CA HIS A 32 -15.09 -37.59 21.34
C HIS A 32 -15.69 -36.75 20.22
N ASP A 33 -15.15 -36.90 19.01
CA ASP A 33 -15.74 -36.34 17.82
C ASP A 33 -17.09 -36.92 17.52
N LYS A 34 -18.15 -36.16 17.63
CA LYS A 34 -19.49 -36.57 17.24
C LYS A 34 -19.66 -36.52 15.74
N LYS A 35 -19.67 -37.70 15.10
CA LYS A 35 -19.86 -37.84 13.65
C LYS A 35 -21.19 -37.28 13.12
N GLN A 36 -22.19 -37.11 13.98
CA GLN A 36 -23.54 -36.67 13.60
C GLN A 36 -23.83 -35.19 13.87
N ASN A 37 -23.06 -34.51 14.71
CA ASN A 37 -23.26 -33.12 15.03
C ASN A 37 -22.12 -32.29 14.44
N HIS A 38 -22.38 -31.72 13.27
CA HIS A 38 -21.46 -30.76 12.68
C HIS A 38 -21.75 -29.39 13.26
N MET A 39 -20.71 -28.76 13.73
CA MET A 39 -20.75 -27.32 14.10
C MET A 39 -20.41 -26.48 12.86
N VAL A 40 -21.26 -25.51 12.60
CA VAL A 40 -21.00 -24.49 11.57
C VAL A 40 -20.32 -23.30 12.25
N ASP A 41 -19.13 -23.04 11.85
CA ASP A 41 -18.35 -21.88 12.31
C ASP A 41 -18.62 -20.65 11.43
N VAL A 42 -17.84 -19.63 11.59
CA VAL A 42 -17.86 -18.45 10.71
C VAL A 42 -17.65 -18.90 9.27
N PRO A 43 -18.34 -18.31 8.28
CA PRO A 43 -18.14 -18.64 6.88
C PRO A 43 -16.67 -18.58 6.47
N ASP A 44 -16.19 -19.54 5.73
CA ASP A 44 -14.82 -19.53 5.21
C ASP A 44 -14.71 -18.61 4.00
N VAL A 45 -15.73 -18.60 3.13
CA VAL A 45 -15.82 -17.77 1.92
C VAL A 45 -17.24 -17.31 1.73
N GLY A 46 -17.41 -16.15 1.11
CA GLY A 46 -18.70 -15.62 0.72
C GLY A 46 -18.59 -14.52 -0.31
N PHE A 47 -19.67 -14.29 -1.03
CA PHE A 47 -19.74 -13.14 -1.93
C PHE A 47 -21.13 -12.51 -1.93
N LEU A 48 -21.16 -11.24 -2.29
CA LEU A 48 -22.39 -10.49 -2.55
C LEU A 48 -22.26 -9.82 -3.92
N PHE A 49 -23.22 -10.09 -4.80
CA PHE A 49 -23.30 -9.47 -6.11
C PHE A 49 -24.71 -8.90 -6.34
N PRO A 50 -24.87 -7.73 -6.91
CA PRO A 50 -23.85 -6.71 -7.13
C PRO A 50 -23.31 -6.12 -5.81
N ALA A 51 -22.13 -5.51 -5.87
CA ALA A 51 -21.50 -4.95 -4.67
C ALA A 51 -22.22 -3.66 -4.25
N PHE A 52 -22.54 -3.57 -2.95
CA PHE A 52 -23.02 -2.33 -2.36
C PHE A 52 -21.96 -1.81 -1.38
N ASN A 53 -21.52 -0.60 -1.61
CA ASN A 53 -20.89 0.15 -0.55
C ASN A 53 -21.89 1.18 -0.01
N LYS A 54 -21.57 1.86 1.09
CA LYS A 54 -22.45 2.85 1.75
C LYS A 54 -22.84 4.04 0.85
N ARG A 55 -22.32 4.13 -0.36
CA ARG A 55 -22.38 5.33 -1.20
C ARG A 55 -22.80 5.08 -2.64
N SER A 56 -22.59 3.88 -3.17
CA SER A 56 -23.01 3.50 -4.52
C SER A 56 -23.26 2.01 -4.63
N ALA A 57 -24.21 1.63 -5.50
CA ALA A 57 -24.28 0.28 -6.02
C ALA A 57 -23.36 0.23 -7.25
N ASP A 58 -22.47 -0.72 -7.28
CA ASP A 58 -21.64 -1.02 -8.45
C ASP A 58 -22.15 -2.32 -9.05
N GLU A 59 -22.80 -2.20 -10.22
CA GLU A 59 -23.46 -3.32 -10.87
C GLU A 59 -22.46 -4.31 -11.47
N ASP A 60 -21.23 -3.89 -11.69
CA ASP A 60 -20.17 -4.67 -12.31
C ASP A 60 -19.20 -5.29 -11.28
N MET A 61 -19.37 -4.98 -9.99
CA MET A 61 -18.49 -5.44 -8.93
C MET A 61 -19.14 -6.44 -8.02
N ALA A 62 -18.38 -7.44 -7.59
CA ALA A 62 -18.75 -8.36 -6.51
C ALA A 62 -17.98 -8.01 -5.22
N LEU A 63 -18.67 -8.04 -4.09
CA LEU A 63 -18.02 -8.01 -2.79
C LEU A 63 -17.70 -9.44 -2.39
N PHE A 64 -16.44 -9.74 -2.19
CA PHE A 64 -15.94 -11.05 -1.78
C PHE A 64 -15.49 -11.02 -0.33
N TYR A 65 -15.78 -12.07 0.39
CA TYR A 65 -15.33 -12.31 1.76
C TYR A 65 -14.52 -13.60 1.82
N THR A 66 -13.37 -13.55 2.44
CA THR A 66 -12.59 -14.73 2.81
C THR A 66 -12.15 -14.62 4.27
N LYS A 67 -12.09 -15.73 4.97
CA LYS A 67 -11.60 -15.80 6.35
C LYS A 67 -10.09 -15.62 6.40
N ASP A 68 -9.39 -16.12 5.40
CA ASP A 68 -7.94 -15.95 5.23
C ASP A 68 -7.65 -15.20 3.94
N VAL A 69 -7.08 -14.02 4.09
CA VAL A 69 -6.74 -13.13 2.96
C VAL A 69 -5.50 -13.63 2.20
N SER A 70 -4.74 -14.55 2.78
CA SER A 70 -3.55 -15.14 2.15
C SER A 70 -3.88 -16.38 1.31
N GLU A 71 -5.04 -16.98 1.53
CA GLU A 71 -5.54 -18.14 0.81
C GLU A 71 -6.83 -17.77 0.07
N PHE A 72 -6.71 -17.35 -1.19
CA PHE A 72 -7.87 -17.18 -2.04
C PHE A 72 -8.25 -18.51 -2.66
N GLU A 73 -9.54 -18.79 -2.66
CA GLU A 73 -10.12 -19.89 -3.43
C GLU A 73 -10.23 -19.47 -4.91
N ASP A 74 -9.10 -19.46 -5.61
CA ASP A 74 -9.00 -19.03 -7.00
C ASP A 74 -10.04 -19.71 -7.89
N GLY A 75 -10.26 -21.01 -7.69
CA GLY A 75 -11.26 -21.77 -8.44
C GLY A 75 -12.69 -21.26 -8.25
N LEU A 76 -13.04 -20.72 -7.08
CA LEU A 76 -14.36 -20.13 -6.85
C LEU A 76 -14.49 -18.79 -7.57
N ILE A 77 -13.44 -18.00 -7.56
CA ILE A 77 -13.45 -16.66 -8.15
C ILE A 77 -13.43 -16.78 -9.67
N ASP A 78 -12.52 -17.56 -10.22
CA ASP A 78 -12.40 -17.75 -11.68
C ASP A 78 -13.60 -18.47 -12.27
N CYS A 79 -14.02 -19.60 -11.67
CA CYS A 79 -15.07 -20.43 -12.26
C CYS A 79 -16.49 -19.92 -12.01
N LEU A 80 -16.73 -19.23 -10.89
CA LEU A 80 -18.07 -18.80 -10.49
C LEU A 80 -18.32 -17.33 -10.74
N LEU A 81 -17.33 -16.48 -10.46
CA LEU A 81 -17.51 -15.05 -10.52
C LEU A 81 -16.94 -14.42 -11.79
N ASP A 82 -16.03 -15.12 -12.48
CA ASP A 82 -15.30 -14.62 -13.65
C ASP A 82 -14.75 -13.18 -13.41
N CYS A 83 -14.15 -13.01 -12.24
CA CYS A 83 -13.68 -11.71 -11.75
C CYS A 83 -12.17 -11.71 -11.57
N ALA A 84 -11.54 -10.56 -11.84
CA ALA A 84 -10.16 -10.34 -11.45
C ALA A 84 -10.06 -10.17 -9.92
N VAL A 85 -9.17 -10.93 -9.28
CA VAL A 85 -8.89 -10.81 -7.84
C VAL A 85 -7.95 -9.65 -7.61
N PRO A 86 -8.34 -8.61 -6.86
CA PRO A 86 -7.40 -7.55 -6.51
C PRO A 86 -6.33 -8.09 -5.55
N LEU A 87 -5.10 -7.66 -5.75
CA LEU A 87 -4.01 -7.99 -4.83
C LEU A 87 -4.36 -7.55 -3.40
N PRO A 88 -4.10 -8.39 -2.38
CA PRO A 88 -4.22 -7.98 -0.98
C PRO A 88 -3.39 -6.74 -0.66
N ALA A 89 -3.83 -5.91 0.28
CA ALA A 89 -3.18 -4.62 0.59
C ALA A 89 -1.67 -4.75 0.86
N LYS A 90 -1.25 -5.80 1.54
CA LYS A 90 0.18 -6.08 1.78
C LYS A 90 0.93 -6.36 0.48
N GLN A 91 0.37 -7.19 -0.38
CA GLN A 91 0.97 -7.50 -1.69
C GLN A 91 0.99 -6.27 -2.59
N GLN A 92 -0.05 -5.44 -2.59
CA GLN A 92 -0.04 -4.18 -3.34
C GLN A 92 1.13 -3.29 -2.95
N LYS A 93 1.43 -3.17 -1.66
CA LYS A 93 2.59 -2.40 -1.17
C LYS A 93 3.91 -3.03 -1.61
N GLU A 94 4.04 -4.34 -1.52
CA GLU A 94 5.23 -5.08 -1.96
C GLU A 94 5.43 -4.93 -3.48
N THR A 95 4.36 -5.11 -4.27
CA THR A 95 4.37 -4.91 -5.72
C THR A 95 4.78 -3.49 -6.10
N PHE A 96 4.18 -2.49 -5.48
CA PHE A 96 4.55 -1.08 -5.69
C PHE A 96 6.04 -0.84 -5.41
N THR A 97 6.51 -1.31 -4.25
CA THR A 97 7.91 -1.14 -3.87
C THR A 97 8.87 -1.83 -4.83
N SER A 98 8.53 -3.05 -5.28
CA SER A 98 9.34 -3.78 -6.26
C SER A 98 9.38 -3.07 -7.62
N LEU A 99 8.22 -2.62 -8.12
CA LEU A 99 8.13 -1.88 -9.38
C LEU A 99 8.96 -0.59 -9.35
N VAL A 100 8.87 0.18 -8.26
CA VAL A 100 9.67 1.41 -8.10
C VAL A 100 11.16 1.08 -8.05
N ASN A 101 11.55 0.07 -7.26
CA ASN A 101 12.97 -0.32 -7.16
C ASN A 101 13.53 -0.83 -8.48
N GLU A 102 12.80 -1.64 -9.23
CA GLU A 102 13.20 -2.13 -10.54
C GLU A 102 13.35 -0.99 -11.56
N THR A 103 12.40 -0.05 -11.54
CA THR A 103 12.42 1.12 -12.43
C THR A 103 13.57 2.06 -12.13
N LEU A 104 13.81 2.37 -10.85
CA LEU A 104 14.89 3.27 -10.44
C LEU A 104 16.27 2.61 -10.55
N GLY A 105 16.37 1.34 -10.17
CA GLY A 105 17.64 0.61 -10.14
C GLY A 105 18.70 1.30 -9.30
N GLU A 106 19.93 1.40 -9.81
CA GLU A 106 21.06 2.04 -9.10
C GLU A 106 20.94 3.58 -9.03
N GLU A 107 20.05 4.18 -9.80
CA GLU A 107 19.83 5.64 -9.81
C GLU A 107 18.72 6.08 -8.83
N ALA A 108 18.36 5.23 -7.88
CA ALA A 108 17.41 5.59 -6.83
C ALA A 108 18.01 6.70 -5.96
N ASP A 109 17.53 7.93 -6.20
CA ASP A 109 17.92 9.11 -5.42
C ASP A 109 16.85 9.41 -4.35
N LEU A 110 17.29 9.97 -3.23
CA LEU A 110 16.39 10.37 -2.13
C LEU A 110 15.34 11.39 -2.63
N GLU A 111 15.72 12.34 -3.49
CA GLU A 111 14.80 13.35 -4.00
C GLU A 111 13.71 12.74 -4.89
N ILE A 112 14.05 11.78 -5.75
CA ILE A 112 13.05 11.08 -6.57
C ILE A 112 12.06 10.30 -5.66
N VAL A 113 12.57 9.62 -4.65
CA VAL A 113 11.71 8.85 -3.71
C VAL A 113 10.82 9.79 -2.89
N LYS A 114 11.31 10.95 -2.47
CA LYS A 114 10.51 12.00 -1.82
C LYS A 114 9.40 12.50 -2.74
N ASN A 115 9.74 12.84 -3.98
CA ASN A 115 8.77 13.31 -4.97
C ASN A 115 7.69 12.27 -5.27
N ILE A 116 8.05 10.96 -5.35
CA ILE A 116 7.07 9.89 -5.52
C ILE A 116 6.09 9.87 -4.34
N HIS A 117 6.60 9.99 -3.12
CA HIS A 117 5.77 10.01 -1.92
C HIS A 117 4.84 11.23 -1.88
N GLU A 118 5.37 12.42 -2.13
CA GLU A 118 4.62 13.68 -2.12
C GLU A 118 3.55 13.71 -3.22
N ASN A 119 3.90 13.34 -4.45
CA ASN A 119 2.96 13.28 -5.56
C ASN A 119 1.85 12.25 -5.31
N LEU A 120 2.17 11.11 -4.71
CA LEU A 120 1.19 10.10 -4.35
C LEU A 120 0.20 10.62 -3.30
N GLU A 121 0.69 11.29 -2.25
CA GLU A 121 -0.17 11.90 -1.24
C GLU A 121 -1.05 13.02 -1.84
N GLN A 122 -0.49 13.83 -2.74
CA GLN A 122 -1.25 14.86 -3.44
C GLN A 122 -2.38 14.26 -4.27
N ILE A 123 -2.13 13.20 -5.05
CA ILE A 123 -3.15 12.50 -5.83
C ILE A 123 -4.26 11.95 -4.91
N ILE A 124 -3.89 11.39 -3.75
CA ILE A 124 -4.84 10.88 -2.78
C ILE A 124 -5.71 12.02 -2.22
N GLU A 125 -5.12 13.17 -1.89
CA GLU A 125 -5.86 14.30 -1.33
C GLU A 125 -6.80 14.95 -2.37
N GLU A 126 -6.33 15.19 -3.58
CA GLU A 126 -7.11 15.77 -4.65
C GLU A 126 -8.33 14.89 -4.99
N LYS A 127 -8.11 13.60 -5.24
CA LYS A 127 -9.19 12.68 -5.58
C LYS A 127 -10.17 12.42 -4.43
N LYS A 128 -9.72 12.51 -3.17
CA LYS A 128 -10.62 12.42 -2.00
C LYS A 128 -11.61 13.59 -1.93
N GLN A 129 -11.24 14.77 -2.41
CA GLN A 129 -12.14 15.92 -2.45
C GLN A 129 -13.22 15.76 -3.53
N GLU A 130 -12.90 15.08 -4.61
CA GLU A 130 -13.82 14.86 -5.74
C GLU A 130 -14.77 13.68 -5.50
N SER A 131 -14.23 12.58 -4.98
CA SER A 131 -15.00 11.35 -4.77
C SER A 131 -14.59 10.64 -3.48
N PRO A 132 -15.57 10.08 -2.77
CA PRO A 132 -15.30 9.24 -1.60
C PRO A 132 -14.82 7.82 -1.93
N ALA A 133 -14.74 7.46 -3.21
CA ALA A 133 -14.24 6.15 -3.64
C ALA A 133 -12.72 6.02 -3.40
N PRO A 134 -12.21 4.80 -3.20
CA PRO A 134 -10.76 4.58 -3.14
C PRO A 134 -10.09 5.06 -4.43
N VAL A 135 -8.97 5.75 -4.29
CA VAL A 135 -8.15 6.14 -5.43
C VAL A 135 -7.43 4.90 -5.94
N MET A 136 -7.72 4.54 -7.18
CA MET A 136 -7.09 3.41 -7.86
C MET A 136 -5.97 3.95 -8.74
N LEU A 137 -4.87 3.24 -8.82
CA LEU A 137 -3.73 3.52 -9.69
C LEU A 137 -3.59 2.37 -10.68
N ASP A 138 -3.87 2.63 -11.93
CA ASP A 138 -3.57 1.71 -13.03
C ASP A 138 -2.15 1.92 -13.57
N LYS A 139 -1.77 1.15 -14.59
CA LYS A 139 -0.43 1.23 -15.19
C LYS A 139 -0.09 2.63 -15.72
N THR A 140 -1.06 3.33 -16.30
CA THR A 140 -0.87 4.67 -16.86
C THR A 140 -0.71 5.70 -15.75
N GLU A 141 -1.59 5.67 -14.76
CA GLU A 141 -1.51 6.57 -13.60
C GLU A 141 -0.21 6.36 -12.78
N MET A 142 0.26 5.11 -12.69
CA MET A 142 1.54 4.80 -12.05
C MET A 142 2.73 5.32 -12.86
N LYS A 143 2.71 5.18 -14.18
CA LYS A 143 3.73 5.72 -15.06
C LYS A 143 3.80 7.24 -14.95
N ASP A 144 2.64 7.91 -15.02
CA ASP A 144 2.53 9.36 -14.86
C ASP A 144 3.05 9.84 -13.51
N LEU A 145 2.78 9.09 -12.43
CA LEU A 145 3.31 9.37 -11.10
C LEU A 145 4.84 9.34 -11.08
N LEU A 146 5.45 8.33 -11.67
CA LEU A 146 6.91 8.18 -11.73
C LEU A 146 7.55 9.25 -12.60
N GLU A 147 6.97 9.57 -13.75
CA GLU A 147 7.43 10.61 -14.64
C GLU A 147 7.42 12.00 -13.95
N LYS A 148 6.30 12.36 -13.33
CA LYS A 148 6.18 13.60 -12.55
C LYS A 148 7.13 13.69 -11.37
N SER A 149 7.56 12.54 -10.85
CA SER A 149 8.51 12.47 -9.75
C SER A 149 9.97 12.58 -10.18
N GLY A 150 10.23 12.71 -11.50
CA GLY A 150 11.57 12.92 -12.04
C GLY A 150 12.26 11.64 -12.54
N VAL A 151 11.52 10.54 -12.70
CA VAL A 151 12.07 9.35 -13.34
C VAL A 151 12.23 9.57 -14.83
N LYS A 152 13.38 9.22 -15.38
CA LYS A 152 13.71 9.40 -16.81
C LYS A 152 12.81 8.54 -17.69
N GLU A 153 12.37 9.08 -18.83
CA GLU A 153 11.51 8.41 -19.80
C GLU A 153 12.09 7.06 -20.28
N GLU A 154 13.42 6.99 -20.46
CA GLU A 154 14.13 5.77 -20.87
C GLU A 154 13.87 4.58 -19.93
N LYS A 155 13.67 4.85 -18.64
CA LYS A 155 13.37 3.82 -17.63
C LYS A 155 11.91 3.40 -17.60
N LEU A 156 11.04 4.22 -18.17
CA LEU A 156 9.61 4.00 -18.23
C LEU A 156 9.15 3.29 -19.52
N GLU A 157 10.07 3.02 -20.47
CA GLU A 157 9.72 2.37 -21.73
C GLU A 157 9.01 1.01 -21.55
N ASN A 158 9.50 0.18 -20.63
CA ASN A 158 8.95 -1.16 -20.35
C ASN A 158 8.12 -1.22 -19.07
N PHE A 159 7.84 -0.07 -18.44
CA PHE A 159 7.16 -0.02 -17.15
C PHE A 159 5.76 -0.65 -17.18
N GLU A 160 5.00 -0.40 -18.25
CA GLU A 160 3.64 -0.92 -18.39
C GLU A 160 3.62 -2.46 -18.45
N GLU A 161 4.58 -3.05 -19.15
CA GLU A 161 4.73 -4.50 -19.24
C GLU A 161 5.12 -5.10 -17.86
N HIS A 162 6.06 -4.47 -17.16
CA HIS A 162 6.44 -4.89 -15.80
C HIS A 162 5.27 -4.75 -14.82
N PHE A 163 4.47 -3.69 -14.94
CA PHE A 163 3.27 -3.51 -14.13
C PHE A 163 2.24 -4.61 -14.39
N GLU A 164 1.97 -4.95 -15.65
CA GLU A 164 1.05 -6.01 -16.03
C GLU A 164 1.50 -7.39 -15.53
N MET A 165 2.81 -7.67 -15.58
CA MET A 165 3.35 -8.91 -15.01
C MET A 165 3.21 -8.98 -13.50
N ALA A 166 3.34 -7.86 -12.80
CA ALA A 166 3.32 -7.80 -11.34
C ALA A 166 1.91 -7.68 -10.74
N ALA A 167 1.01 -6.97 -11.40
CA ALA A 167 -0.33 -6.65 -10.91
C ALA A 167 -1.46 -7.29 -11.74
N GLY A 168 -1.14 -7.93 -12.88
CA GLY A 168 -2.09 -8.47 -13.85
C GLY A 168 -2.47 -7.45 -14.93
N GLU A 169 -3.00 -7.95 -16.05
CA GLU A 169 -3.35 -7.13 -17.25
C GLU A 169 -4.32 -5.98 -16.93
N HIS A 170 -5.26 -6.23 -16.04
CA HIS A 170 -6.23 -5.22 -15.56
C HIS A 170 -5.98 -4.82 -14.11
N GLY A 171 -4.78 -5.10 -13.61
CA GLY A 171 -4.40 -4.83 -12.23
C GLY A 171 -4.48 -3.34 -11.89
N LYS A 172 -4.94 -3.06 -10.66
CA LYS A 172 -4.97 -1.72 -10.09
C LYS A 172 -4.48 -1.77 -8.66
N LEU A 173 -3.71 -0.80 -8.28
CA LEU A 173 -3.26 -0.63 -6.91
C LEU A 173 -4.10 0.45 -6.21
N VAL A 174 -4.51 0.20 -5.00
CA VAL A 174 -5.21 1.21 -4.19
C VAL A 174 -4.17 2.16 -3.61
N ALA A 175 -4.23 3.43 -3.96
CA ALA A 175 -3.22 4.43 -3.57
C ALA A 175 -2.98 4.48 -2.05
N SER A 176 -4.03 4.34 -1.24
CA SER A 176 -3.91 4.31 0.23
C SER A 176 -3.24 3.04 0.78
N ASN A 177 -3.16 1.95 0.00
CA ASN A 177 -2.47 0.73 0.41
C ASN A 177 -0.97 0.80 0.13
N VAL A 178 -0.58 1.56 -0.89
CA VAL A 178 0.82 1.72 -1.31
C VAL A 178 1.49 2.92 -0.67
N SER A 179 0.71 3.95 -0.30
CA SER A 179 1.19 5.09 0.46
C SER A 179 1.75 4.67 1.82
N SER A 180 2.79 5.37 2.26
CA SER A 180 3.33 5.25 3.62
C SER A 180 2.50 6.04 4.66
N GLY A 181 1.43 6.70 4.20
CA GLY A 181 0.58 7.54 5.03
C GLY A 181 1.32 8.79 5.52
N LYS A 182 1.04 9.19 6.75
CA LYS A 182 1.56 10.44 7.32
C LYS A 182 3.05 10.40 7.72
N LYS A 183 3.79 9.35 7.38
CA LYS A 183 5.20 9.20 7.79
C LYS A 183 6.06 8.77 6.63
N PHE A 184 7.13 9.53 6.41
CA PHE A 184 8.24 9.17 5.54
C PHE A 184 9.32 8.49 6.39
N GLU A 185 9.73 7.29 6.02
CA GLU A 185 10.70 6.50 6.77
C GLU A 185 11.99 6.35 5.97
N VAL A 186 13.10 6.77 6.57
CA VAL A 186 14.46 6.51 6.07
C VAL A 186 15.11 5.49 6.99
N LYS A 187 15.62 4.41 6.41
CA LYS A 187 16.17 3.29 7.17
C LYS A 187 17.56 2.93 6.67
N THR A 188 18.48 2.82 7.62
CA THR A 188 19.79 2.18 7.44
C THR A 188 19.87 0.94 8.36
N PRO A 189 20.90 0.10 8.27
CA PRO A 189 21.02 -1.06 9.18
C PRO A 189 20.96 -0.69 10.67
N ASP A 190 21.48 0.47 11.04
CA ASP A 190 21.64 0.86 12.44
C ASP A 190 20.71 2.00 12.88
N VAL A 191 20.05 2.69 11.91
CA VAL A 191 19.27 3.89 12.19
C VAL A 191 17.94 3.87 11.45
N VAL A 192 16.86 4.20 12.15
CA VAL A 192 15.55 4.43 11.56
C VAL A 192 15.10 5.83 11.90
N ILE A 193 14.81 6.62 10.87
CA ILE A 193 14.32 7.99 10.97
C ILE A 193 12.89 8.01 10.45
N LYS A 194 11.97 8.56 11.23
CA LYS A 194 10.57 8.74 10.83
C LYS A 194 10.23 10.22 10.88
N ILE A 195 9.83 10.72 9.74
CA ILE A 195 9.53 12.13 9.50
C ILE A 195 8.06 12.24 9.15
N ASN A 196 7.41 13.33 9.53
CA ASN A 196 6.07 13.60 9.03
C ASN A 196 6.12 13.90 7.53
N SER A 197 5.16 13.40 6.78
CA SER A 197 5.14 13.52 5.32
C SER A 197 5.01 14.96 4.81
N ASP A 198 4.55 15.87 5.66
CA ASP A 198 4.50 17.32 5.39
C ASP A 198 5.83 18.05 5.64
N LYS A 199 6.87 17.34 6.11
CA LYS A 199 8.18 17.86 6.51
C LYS A 199 9.34 17.08 5.88
N THR A 200 9.16 16.54 4.70
CA THR A 200 10.22 15.81 3.98
C THR A 200 11.37 16.71 3.53
N ASP A 201 11.10 18.00 3.40
CA ASP A 201 12.04 19.06 3.05
C ASP A 201 13.20 19.24 4.04
N ILE A 202 13.00 18.87 5.33
CA ILE A 202 14.06 18.96 6.34
C ILE A 202 15.18 17.94 6.17
N VAL A 203 15.01 16.94 5.29
CA VAL A 203 15.99 15.86 5.08
C VAL A 203 16.60 15.96 3.70
N SER A 204 17.92 15.94 3.64
CA SER A 204 18.70 15.97 2.40
C SER A 204 19.90 15.04 2.49
N THR A 205 20.47 14.69 1.35
CA THR A 205 21.75 13.99 1.26
C THR A 205 22.86 14.98 0.89
N GLN A 206 23.98 14.92 1.59
CA GLN A 206 25.14 15.75 1.33
C GLN A 206 26.43 14.94 1.44
N VAL A 207 27.44 15.33 0.68
CA VAL A 207 28.78 14.76 0.83
C VAL A 207 29.57 15.64 1.80
N ILE A 208 29.88 15.11 2.98
CA ILE A 208 30.66 15.79 4.01
C ILE A 208 31.95 15.01 4.23
N ASP A 209 33.10 15.65 4.05
CA ASP A 209 34.43 15.03 4.16
C ASP A 209 34.58 13.76 3.29
N GLY A 210 34.01 13.77 2.07
CA GLY A 210 34.05 12.65 1.14
C GLY A 210 33.14 11.47 1.52
N ARG A 211 32.27 11.63 2.52
CA ARG A 211 31.30 10.64 2.95
C ARG A 211 29.87 11.10 2.62
N GLN A 212 29.08 10.23 2.10
CA GLN A 212 27.66 10.49 1.90
C GLN A 212 26.94 10.50 3.26
N CYS A 213 26.31 11.62 3.58
CA CYS A 213 25.63 11.86 4.85
C CYS A 213 24.17 12.18 4.60
N LEU A 214 23.32 11.72 5.51
CA LEU A 214 21.95 12.19 5.60
C LEU A 214 21.93 13.35 6.59
N VAL A 215 21.48 14.51 6.13
CA VAL A 215 21.42 15.74 6.92
C VAL A 215 19.97 16.04 7.25
N ILE A 216 19.72 16.33 8.52
CA ILE A 216 18.41 16.73 9.03
C ILE A 216 18.52 18.15 9.53
N GLN A 217 17.71 19.06 8.98
CA GLN A 217 17.61 20.42 9.47
C GLN A 217 16.86 20.44 10.80
N ILE A 218 17.35 21.24 11.73
CA ILE A 218 16.76 21.39 13.05
C ILE A 218 16.27 22.83 13.16
N ASP A 219 14.95 23.01 13.01
CA ASP A 219 14.33 24.34 13.03
C ASP A 219 13.87 24.77 14.43
N GLU A 220 13.70 23.81 15.33
CA GLU A 220 13.14 24.04 16.67
C GLU A 220 14.00 23.36 17.76
N ARG A 221 13.35 22.83 18.79
CA ARG A 221 14.02 22.19 19.91
C ARG A 221 14.55 20.80 19.53
N LEU A 222 15.82 20.57 19.83
CA LEU A 222 16.40 19.24 19.80
C LEU A 222 16.28 18.59 21.20
N GLU A 223 15.73 17.39 21.23
CA GLU A 223 15.65 16.59 22.45
C GLU A 223 16.34 15.24 22.22
N VAL A 224 17.21 14.88 23.12
CA VAL A 224 17.94 13.62 23.10
C VAL A 224 17.68 12.86 24.41
N ASN A 225 17.04 11.70 24.33
CA ASN A 225 16.66 10.89 25.50
C ASN A 225 15.88 11.67 26.58
N GLY A 226 14.98 12.56 26.17
CA GLY A 226 14.18 13.39 27.08
C GLY A 226 14.90 14.63 27.61
N ILE A 227 16.12 14.91 27.14
CA ILE A 227 16.92 16.06 27.53
C ILE A 227 16.94 17.08 26.38
N SER A 228 16.49 18.29 26.65
CA SER A 228 16.57 19.37 25.67
C SER A 228 18.01 19.79 25.43
N VAL A 229 18.41 19.82 24.16
CA VAL A 229 19.75 20.23 23.72
C VAL A 229 19.62 21.55 22.95
N ASN A 230 20.52 22.50 23.24
CA ASN A 230 20.59 23.73 22.48
C ASN A 230 21.49 23.52 21.26
N PRO A 231 20.97 23.61 20.02
CA PRO A 231 21.76 23.43 18.82
C PRO A 231 22.76 24.57 18.55
N ASP A 232 22.59 25.75 19.19
CA ASP A 232 23.44 26.97 18.96
C ASP A 232 24.84 26.89 19.58
N THR A 233 25.20 25.76 20.23
CA THR A 233 26.55 25.61 20.83
C THR A 233 27.60 25.03 19.88
N GLY A 234 27.24 24.75 18.62
CA GLY A 234 28.18 24.34 17.58
C GLY A 234 28.81 25.52 16.86
N GLU A 235 30.15 25.48 16.65
CA GLU A 235 30.79 26.38 15.69
C GLU A 235 30.12 26.19 14.32
N VAL A 236 29.63 27.28 13.72
CA VAL A 236 29.11 27.25 12.36
C VAL A 236 30.32 27.03 11.44
N ILE A 237 30.51 25.77 11.04
CA ILE A 237 31.51 25.43 10.03
C ILE A 237 30.89 25.78 8.67
N ASP A 238 31.06 27.04 8.25
CA ASP A 238 30.73 27.45 6.91
C ASP A 238 31.78 26.91 5.92
N ARG A 239 31.52 25.67 5.45
CA ARG A 239 32.41 24.97 4.51
C ARG A 239 32.12 25.27 3.04
N THR A 240 31.26 26.24 2.75
CA THR A 240 31.02 26.67 1.36
C THR A 240 32.11 27.59 0.82
N ALA A 241 33.11 28.01 1.64
CA ALA A 241 34.15 28.96 1.29
C ALA A 241 35.51 28.36 0.90
N GLU A 242 35.67 27.02 0.90
CA GLU A 242 36.96 26.42 0.51
C GLU A 242 36.83 25.59 -0.74
N GLY A 243 37.27 26.11 -1.89
CA GLY A 243 37.69 25.29 -2.99
C GLY A 243 37.34 25.67 -4.40
N TYR A 244 37.61 26.90 -4.82
CA TYR A 244 38.04 27.15 -6.19
C TYR A 244 39.36 27.86 -6.12
N VAL A 245 40.44 27.11 -6.12
CA VAL A 245 41.74 27.59 -6.58
C VAL A 245 41.98 26.89 -7.91
N GLU A 246 41.77 27.61 -8.99
CA GLU A 246 42.31 27.28 -10.32
C GLU A 246 43.85 27.34 -10.27
N GLU A 247 44.48 26.26 -10.70
CA GLU A 247 45.75 26.27 -11.43
C GLU A 247 45.69 25.28 -12.56
#